data_903e5a218d07fd1d20f3604563fa2bc9
#
_entry.id   903e5a218d07fd1d20f3604563fa2bc9
#
_cell.length_a   1.000
_cell.length_b   1.000
_cell.length_c   1.000
_cell.angle_alpha   90.00
_cell.angle_beta   90.00
_cell.angle_gamma   90.00
#
_symmetry.space_group_name_H-M   'P 1'
#
loop_
_entity.id
_entity.type
_entity.pdbx_description
1 polymer ?
#
loop_
_entity_poly.entity_id
_entity_poly.type
_entity_poly.pdbx_seq_one_letter_code
_entity_poly.pdbx_strand_id
1 'polypeptide(L)'
;NGFMPKYAGVNEKGEALYWVDEDISDSEITGRPGQKLSYTTTDVSKASNYETGSLLPKVSGGLSTTVSYKGFDATFSFDYQIGGKVYDMKYAGLMNPLTSNSTGGLAIHKDYIKSWSPNNTSSNIPRWQYGDDNSQTSDRFLTNASYFNFQSFTVGYTFPKNLIPYFSKIRIYCSGENLGFISARKGLDPRYSYDGVTGTSYSPTRNISGGIQLTF
;
A
#
# COMPACT_ATOMS: atom_id res chain seq x y z
N ASN A 1 -16.70 -3.67 5.94
CA ASN A 1 -16.64 -2.65 4.88
C ASN A 1 -16.23 -1.32 5.50
N GLY A 2 -15.36 -0.58 4.81
CA GLY A 2 -15.00 0.77 5.21
C GLY A 2 -15.99 1.79 4.66
N PHE A 3 -16.15 2.90 5.37
CA PHE A 3 -16.93 4.05 4.93
C PHE A 3 -16.05 5.29 5.01
N MET A 4 -16.02 6.09 3.95
CA MET A 4 -15.28 7.35 3.93
C MET A 4 -15.79 8.29 2.84
N PRO A 5 -15.43 9.59 2.90
CA PRO A 5 -15.73 10.55 1.85
C PRO A 5 -15.21 10.09 0.50
N LYS A 6 -16.03 10.28 -0.53
CA LYS A 6 -15.66 9.95 -1.91
C LYS A 6 -15.10 11.18 -2.62
N TYR A 7 -13.88 11.04 -3.11
CA TYR A 7 -13.21 12.08 -3.88
C TYR A 7 -13.85 12.26 -5.25
N ALA A 8 -14.14 13.49 -5.63
CA ALA A 8 -14.80 13.84 -6.90
C ALA A 8 -13.86 14.47 -7.94
N GLY A 9 -12.59 14.69 -7.57
CA GLY A 9 -11.64 15.36 -8.45
C GLY A 9 -11.26 16.75 -7.97
N VAL A 10 -10.99 17.65 -8.91
CA VAL A 10 -10.63 19.05 -8.62
C VAL A 10 -11.58 19.99 -9.34
N ASN A 11 -11.81 21.17 -8.77
CA ASN A 11 -12.57 22.24 -9.41
C ASN A 11 -11.68 23.09 -10.36
N GLU A 12 -12.28 24.10 -10.98
CA GLU A 12 -11.59 25.04 -11.87
C GLU A 12 -10.47 25.84 -11.20
N LYS A 13 -10.45 25.91 -9.87
CA LYS A 13 -9.42 26.57 -9.06
C LYS A 13 -8.35 25.58 -8.58
N GLY A 14 -8.47 24.29 -8.90
CA GLY A 14 -7.56 23.24 -8.46
C GLY A 14 -7.78 22.75 -7.03
N GLU A 15 -8.91 23.07 -6.40
CA GLU A 15 -9.25 22.62 -5.06
C GLU A 15 -9.87 21.23 -5.10
N ALA A 16 -9.59 20.41 -4.08
CA ALA A 16 -10.17 19.07 -3.94
C ALA A 16 -11.70 19.13 -3.79
N LEU A 17 -12.40 18.25 -4.47
CA LEU A 17 -13.84 18.10 -4.39
C LEU A 17 -14.23 16.74 -3.81
N TYR A 18 -15.31 16.74 -3.04
CA TYR A 18 -15.89 15.55 -2.41
C TYR A 18 -17.37 15.48 -2.67
N TRP A 19 -17.90 14.27 -2.85
CA TRP A 19 -19.32 14.07 -3.08
C TRP A 19 -20.14 14.23 -1.80
N VAL A 20 -21.28 14.90 -1.95
CA VAL A 20 -22.34 15.04 -0.94
C VAL A 20 -23.63 14.48 -1.52
N ASP A 21 -24.28 13.58 -0.77
CA ASP A 21 -25.63 13.13 -1.06
C ASP A 21 -26.53 13.60 0.08
N GLU A 22 -27.48 14.45 -0.24
CA GLU A 22 -28.53 14.90 0.69
C GLU A 22 -29.85 14.24 0.32
N ASP A 23 -30.52 13.68 1.33
CA ASP A 23 -31.90 13.25 1.17
C ASP A 23 -32.78 14.52 1.06
N ILE A 24 -33.37 14.73 -0.09
CA ILE A 24 -34.34 15.80 -0.25
C ILE A 24 -35.61 15.33 0.45
N SER A 25 -35.80 15.84 1.69
CA SER A 25 -37.05 15.67 2.37
C SER A 25 -38.09 16.49 1.63
N ASP A 26 -38.84 15.79 0.83
CA ASP A 26 -40.19 16.01 0.40
C ASP A 26 -40.74 17.37 0.02
N SER A 27 -41.47 17.34 -1.04
CA SER A 27 -42.59 18.19 -1.48
C SER A 27 -42.31 19.61 -1.96
N GLU A 28 -41.28 20.30 -1.45
CA GLU A 28 -41.11 21.72 -1.81
C GLU A 28 -40.35 21.94 -3.15
N ILE A 29 -39.52 20.97 -3.57
CA ILE A 29 -38.68 21.16 -4.77
C ILE A 29 -39.09 20.24 -5.94
N THR A 30 -39.47 19.00 -5.67
CA THR A 30 -39.70 18.00 -6.73
C THR A 30 -41.04 17.26 -6.69
N GLY A 31 -41.79 17.35 -5.59
CA GLY A 31 -43.04 16.59 -5.41
C GLY A 31 -42.89 15.07 -5.44
N ARG A 32 -41.66 14.53 -5.31
CA ARG A 32 -41.35 13.09 -5.32
C ARG A 32 -40.59 12.71 -4.07
N PRO A 33 -41.16 11.88 -3.19
CA PRO A 33 -40.47 11.38 -2.00
C PRO A 33 -39.29 10.49 -2.39
N GLY A 34 -38.19 10.62 -1.64
CA GLY A 34 -37.04 9.72 -1.73
C GLY A 34 -36.01 10.04 -2.83
N GLN A 35 -36.01 11.26 -3.40
CA GLN A 35 -34.92 11.69 -4.27
C GLN A 35 -33.69 12.15 -3.48
N LYS A 36 -32.51 11.78 -3.96
CA LYS A 36 -31.23 12.27 -3.44
C LYS A 36 -30.70 13.36 -4.35
N LEU A 37 -30.24 14.44 -3.75
CA LEU A 37 -29.46 15.48 -4.44
C LEU A 37 -27.98 15.16 -4.26
N SER A 38 -27.27 14.94 -5.36
CA SER A 38 -25.82 14.74 -5.33
C SER A 38 -25.13 15.97 -5.89
N TYR A 39 -24.22 16.52 -5.10
CA TYR A 39 -23.39 17.65 -5.50
C TYR A 39 -21.97 17.51 -4.94
N THR A 40 -21.07 18.43 -5.25
CA THR A 40 -19.70 18.40 -4.77
C THR A 40 -19.39 19.57 -3.87
N THR A 41 -18.54 19.35 -2.86
CA THR A 41 -18.06 20.37 -1.93
C THR A 41 -16.55 20.32 -1.82
N THR A 42 -15.94 21.46 -1.47
CA THR A 42 -14.52 21.52 -1.08
C THR A 42 -14.30 21.21 0.40
N ASP A 43 -15.38 21.23 1.18
CA ASP A 43 -15.34 20.96 2.63
C ASP A 43 -15.63 19.49 2.90
N VAL A 44 -14.59 18.72 3.22
CA VAL A 44 -14.70 17.28 3.50
C VAL A 44 -15.61 16.97 4.70
N SER A 45 -15.78 17.92 5.63
CA SER A 45 -16.64 17.72 6.81
C SER A 45 -18.13 17.61 6.43
N LYS A 46 -18.50 18.15 5.27
CA LYS A 46 -19.86 18.08 4.71
C LYS A 46 -20.04 16.90 3.74
N ALA A 47 -18.94 16.22 3.40
CA ALA A 47 -18.99 15.12 2.45
C ALA A 47 -19.75 13.91 3.01
N SER A 48 -20.49 13.24 2.16
CA SER A 48 -21.16 11.99 2.53
C SER A 48 -20.16 10.84 2.54
N ASN A 49 -20.37 9.91 3.48
CA ASN A 49 -19.58 8.69 3.55
C ASN A 49 -20.16 7.60 2.65
N TYR A 50 -19.31 7.09 1.77
CA TYR A 50 -19.67 6.00 0.86
C TYR A 50 -18.98 4.70 1.27
N GLU A 51 -19.62 3.59 0.98
CA GLU A 51 -19.03 2.29 1.16
C GLU A 51 -17.83 2.12 0.21
N THR A 52 -16.67 1.84 0.77
CA THR A 52 -15.42 1.74 0.01
C THR A 52 -15.05 0.29 -0.34
N GLY A 53 -15.86 -0.67 0.09
CA GLY A 53 -15.65 -2.10 -0.07
C GLY A 53 -14.84 -2.70 1.08
N SER A 54 -14.48 -3.99 0.94
CA SER A 54 -13.81 -4.75 1.99
C SER A 54 -12.34 -4.36 2.16
N LEU A 55 -11.92 -4.16 3.39
CA LEU A 55 -10.51 -4.06 3.78
C LEU A 55 -9.86 -5.44 3.90
N LEU A 56 -10.67 -6.50 4.06
CA LEU A 56 -10.18 -7.86 4.19
C LEU A 56 -9.83 -8.45 2.81
N PRO A 57 -8.77 -9.25 2.71
CA PRO A 57 -8.44 -9.96 1.50
C PRO A 57 -9.52 -10.99 1.14
N LYS A 58 -9.66 -11.27 -0.15
CA LYS A 58 -10.52 -12.36 -0.64
C LYS A 58 -9.84 -13.70 -0.49
N VAL A 59 -8.54 -13.75 -0.74
CA VAL A 59 -7.71 -14.95 -0.67
C VAL A 59 -6.32 -14.55 -0.17
N SER A 60 -5.76 -15.37 0.71
CA SER A 60 -4.35 -15.29 1.11
C SER A 60 -3.78 -16.69 1.26
N GLY A 61 -2.49 -16.83 1.06
CA GLY A 61 -1.84 -18.13 1.18
C GLY A 61 -0.33 -18.04 1.04
N GLY A 62 0.32 -19.18 1.21
CA GLY A 62 1.75 -19.35 1.02
C GLY A 62 2.05 -20.57 0.16
N LEU A 63 3.21 -20.53 -0.50
CA LEU A 63 3.77 -21.63 -1.26
C LEU A 63 5.22 -21.81 -0.83
N SER A 64 5.56 -23.04 -0.46
CA SER A 64 6.94 -23.41 -0.21
C SER A 64 7.31 -24.61 -1.07
N THR A 65 8.48 -24.59 -1.68
CA THR A 65 8.99 -25.70 -2.49
C THR A 65 10.43 -26.02 -2.09
N THR A 66 10.76 -27.30 -2.06
CA THR A 66 12.12 -27.79 -1.81
C THR A 66 12.53 -28.71 -2.93
N VAL A 67 13.70 -28.47 -3.49
CA VAL A 67 14.32 -29.30 -4.52
C VAL A 67 15.66 -29.81 -3.98
N SER A 68 15.92 -31.10 -4.16
CA SER A 68 17.19 -31.70 -3.76
C SER A 68 17.76 -32.56 -4.89
N TYR A 69 19.03 -32.38 -5.19
CA TYR A 69 19.71 -33.15 -6.23
C TYR A 69 21.21 -33.27 -5.94
N LYS A 70 21.72 -34.51 -5.84
CA LYS A 70 23.18 -34.82 -5.70
C LYS A 70 23.91 -33.98 -4.66
N GLY A 71 23.33 -33.83 -3.47
CA GLY A 71 23.90 -33.05 -2.36
C GLY A 71 23.52 -31.58 -2.36
N PHE A 72 22.98 -31.03 -3.45
CA PHE A 72 22.34 -29.73 -3.45
C PHE A 72 20.93 -29.78 -2.89
N ASP A 73 20.58 -28.80 -2.10
CA ASP A 73 19.22 -28.53 -1.65
C ASP A 73 18.89 -27.06 -1.82
N ALA A 74 17.67 -26.77 -2.26
CA ALA A 74 17.16 -25.42 -2.41
C ALA A 74 15.71 -25.39 -1.94
N THR A 75 15.41 -24.46 -1.04
CA THR A 75 14.06 -24.20 -0.54
C THR A 75 13.70 -22.76 -0.86
N PHE A 76 12.49 -22.53 -1.39
CA PHE A 76 11.95 -21.23 -1.68
C PHE A 76 10.57 -21.10 -1.02
N SER A 77 10.31 -19.96 -0.40
CA SER A 77 9.02 -19.65 0.23
C SER A 77 8.48 -18.33 -0.30
N PHE A 78 7.19 -18.35 -0.60
CA PHE A 78 6.42 -17.21 -1.09
C PHE A 78 5.14 -17.10 -0.29
N ASP A 79 4.65 -15.88 -0.16
CA ASP A 79 3.32 -15.60 0.37
C ASP A 79 2.62 -14.56 -0.51
N TYR A 80 1.30 -14.61 -0.51
CA TYR A 80 0.50 -13.73 -1.33
C TYR A 80 -0.84 -13.39 -0.68
N GLN A 81 -1.35 -12.26 -1.09
CA GLN A 81 -2.70 -11.81 -0.75
C GLN A 81 -3.36 -11.23 -1.99
N ILE A 82 -4.63 -11.57 -2.20
CA ILE A 82 -5.43 -11.08 -3.32
C ILE A 82 -6.67 -10.40 -2.78
N GLY A 83 -6.92 -9.17 -3.22
CA GLY A 83 -8.04 -8.36 -2.77
C GLY A 83 -7.77 -7.63 -1.47
N GLY A 84 -8.81 -7.02 -0.93
CA GLY A 84 -8.71 -6.08 0.16
C GLY A 84 -8.27 -4.70 -0.30
N LYS A 85 -8.49 -3.73 0.56
CA LYS A 85 -8.05 -2.35 0.37
C LYS A 85 -7.24 -1.89 1.57
N VAL A 86 -6.32 -0.98 1.35
CA VAL A 86 -5.51 -0.36 2.38
C VAL A 86 -5.48 1.15 2.17
N TYR A 87 -5.62 1.90 3.24
CA TYR A 87 -5.47 3.36 3.22
C TYR A 87 -3.99 3.72 3.29
N ASP A 88 -3.47 4.37 2.27
CA ASP A 88 -2.06 4.73 2.15
C ASP A 88 -1.79 6.08 2.81
N MET A 89 -1.66 6.06 4.14
CA MET A 89 -1.39 7.26 4.94
C MET A 89 -0.05 7.91 4.59
N LYS A 90 0.97 7.12 4.24
CA LYS A 90 2.28 7.65 3.81
C LYS A 90 2.15 8.46 2.53
N TYR A 91 1.42 7.93 1.57
CA TYR A 91 1.17 8.63 0.32
C TYR A 91 0.32 9.89 0.56
N ALA A 92 -0.73 9.80 1.38
CA ALA A 92 -1.54 10.94 1.74
C ALA A 92 -0.68 12.08 2.35
N GLY A 93 0.19 11.76 3.31
CA GLY A 93 1.10 12.73 3.90
C GLY A 93 2.09 13.34 2.91
N LEU A 94 2.65 12.54 1.99
CA LEU A 94 3.56 13.02 0.94
C LEU A 94 2.86 13.82 -0.16
N MET A 95 1.52 13.73 -0.25
CA MET A 95 0.68 14.47 -1.17
C MET A 95 0.06 15.73 -0.54
N ASN A 96 0.49 16.11 0.66
CA ASN A 96 0.00 17.31 1.33
C ASN A 96 0.98 18.48 1.17
N PRO A 97 0.52 19.68 0.74
CA PRO A 97 1.35 20.88 0.78
C PRO A 97 1.66 21.29 2.23
N LEU A 98 2.62 22.18 2.39
CA LEU A 98 2.92 22.77 3.68
C LEU A 98 1.74 23.59 4.18
N THR A 99 1.23 23.23 5.37
CA THR A 99 0.09 23.93 6.01
C THR A 99 0.50 24.93 7.09
N SER A 100 1.77 24.92 7.52
CA SER A 100 2.27 25.80 8.56
C SER A 100 3.68 26.29 8.25
N ASN A 101 4.16 27.27 9.03
CA ASN A 101 5.49 27.87 8.95
C ASN A 101 6.64 26.88 9.26
N SER A 102 6.48 25.59 8.99
CA SER A 102 7.58 24.66 9.13
C SER A 102 8.67 25.02 8.12
N THR A 103 9.79 25.47 8.62
CA THR A 103 10.98 25.88 7.85
C THR A 103 11.81 24.70 7.37
N GLY A 104 11.39 23.47 7.65
CA GLY A 104 12.07 22.26 7.22
C GLY A 104 11.66 21.83 5.82
N GLY A 105 12.61 21.43 5.00
CA GLY A 105 12.31 20.77 3.72
C GLY A 105 11.53 19.47 3.96
N LEU A 106 10.29 19.41 3.52
CA LEU A 106 9.50 18.19 3.54
C LEU A 106 9.68 17.43 2.22
N ALA A 107 9.83 16.11 2.33
CA ALA A 107 9.76 15.24 1.17
C ALA A 107 8.32 15.24 0.63
N ILE A 108 8.18 15.45 -0.67
CA ILE A 108 6.90 15.36 -1.38
C ILE A 108 6.94 14.21 -2.38
N HIS A 109 5.79 13.66 -2.68
CA HIS A 109 5.70 12.61 -3.68
C HIS A 109 5.85 13.18 -5.10
N LYS A 110 6.58 12.48 -5.97
CA LYS A 110 6.80 12.88 -7.36
C LYS A 110 5.52 13.11 -8.17
N ASP A 111 4.41 12.49 -7.77
CA ASP A 111 3.12 12.65 -8.45
C ASP A 111 2.60 14.09 -8.35
N TYR A 112 3.12 14.90 -7.41
CA TYR A 112 2.80 16.33 -7.34
C TYR A 112 3.21 17.12 -8.57
N ILE A 113 4.17 16.64 -9.34
CA ILE A 113 4.53 17.24 -10.65
C ILE A 113 3.31 17.28 -11.59
N LYS A 114 2.36 16.34 -11.39
CA LYS A 114 1.14 16.22 -12.17
C LYS A 114 -0.05 16.96 -11.57
N SER A 115 0.15 17.74 -10.49
CA SER A 115 -0.94 18.47 -9.84
C SER A 115 -1.59 19.47 -10.80
N TRP A 116 -2.81 19.84 -10.45
CA TRP A 116 -3.54 20.86 -11.18
C TRP A 116 -2.75 22.18 -11.19
N SER A 117 -2.73 22.82 -12.35
CA SER A 117 -2.17 24.15 -12.56
C SER A 117 -2.87 24.79 -13.78
N PRO A 118 -2.75 26.10 -13.99
CA PRO A 118 -3.31 26.74 -15.20
C PRO A 118 -2.86 26.11 -16.52
N ASN A 119 -1.69 25.45 -16.52
CA ASN A 119 -1.15 24.72 -17.67
C ASN A 119 -1.52 23.22 -17.68
N ASN A 120 -2.19 22.72 -16.62
CA ASN A 120 -2.59 21.32 -16.48
C ASN A 120 -3.95 21.21 -15.78
N THR A 121 -4.99 21.75 -16.41
CA THR A 121 -6.34 21.84 -15.86
C THR A 121 -7.09 20.50 -15.84
N SER A 122 -6.62 19.50 -16.57
CA SER A 122 -7.20 18.16 -16.61
C SER A 122 -6.71 17.23 -15.49
N SER A 123 -5.83 17.72 -14.63
CA SER A 123 -5.30 16.91 -13.53
C SER A 123 -6.38 16.57 -12.50
N ASN A 124 -6.31 15.33 -12.00
CA ASN A 124 -7.13 14.86 -10.89
C ASN A 124 -6.40 14.97 -9.53
N ILE A 125 -5.25 15.64 -9.49
CA ILE A 125 -4.47 15.92 -8.28
C ILE A 125 -4.66 17.39 -7.93
N PRO A 126 -5.10 17.75 -6.71
CA PRO A 126 -5.30 19.13 -6.31
C PRO A 126 -4.05 19.98 -6.47
N ARG A 127 -4.26 21.26 -6.62
CA ARG A 127 -3.17 22.23 -6.75
C ARG A 127 -2.23 22.16 -5.55
N TRP A 128 -0.98 22.57 -5.79
CA TRP A 128 -0.02 22.85 -4.74
C TRP A 128 -0.15 24.29 -4.29
N GLN A 129 -0.77 24.50 -3.15
CA GLN A 129 -0.88 25.83 -2.57
C GLN A 129 -0.61 25.76 -1.06
N TYR A 130 0.16 26.70 -0.56
CA TYR A 130 0.39 26.83 0.87
C TYR A 130 -0.93 27.06 1.61
N GLY A 131 -1.13 26.31 2.68
CA GLY A 131 -2.34 26.37 3.50
C GLY A 131 -3.46 25.42 3.07
N ASP A 132 -3.39 24.82 1.88
CA ASP A 132 -4.33 23.77 1.48
C ASP A 132 -4.02 22.47 2.22
N ASP A 133 -5.06 21.72 2.65
CA ASP A 133 -4.94 20.38 3.17
C ASP A 133 -5.43 19.36 2.14
N ASN A 134 -4.47 18.78 1.41
CA ASN A 134 -4.73 17.77 0.39
C ASN A 134 -4.63 16.34 0.93
N SER A 135 -4.39 16.15 2.24
CA SER A 135 -4.31 14.85 2.90
C SER A 135 -5.62 14.41 3.56
N GLN A 136 -6.70 15.15 3.36
CA GLN A 136 -8.01 14.86 3.92
C GLN A 136 -8.43 13.42 3.65
N THR A 137 -8.95 12.77 4.69
CA THR A 137 -9.37 11.36 4.62
C THR A 137 -10.45 11.17 3.57
N SER A 138 -10.16 10.36 2.56
CA SER A 138 -11.07 10.04 1.48
C SER A 138 -10.62 8.77 0.73
N ASP A 139 -11.47 8.25 -0.12
CA ASP A 139 -11.15 7.09 -0.96
C ASP A 139 -10.02 7.34 -1.99
N ARG A 140 -9.61 8.59 -2.16
CA ARG A 140 -8.47 8.99 -2.99
C ARG A 140 -7.18 8.25 -2.62
N PHE A 141 -6.98 7.98 -1.34
CA PHE A 141 -5.79 7.33 -0.82
C PHE A 141 -6.00 5.84 -0.52
N LEU A 142 -7.18 5.33 -0.87
CA LEU A 142 -7.50 3.93 -0.72
C LEU A 142 -7.02 3.15 -1.94
N THR A 143 -6.17 2.17 -1.70
CA THR A 143 -5.57 1.39 -2.78
C THR A 143 -5.73 -0.11 -2.56
N ASN A 144 -5.44 -0.90 -3.58
CA ASN A 144 -5.49 -2.36 -3.52
C ASN A 144 -4.38 -2.90 -2.59
N ALA A 145 -4.76 -3.76 -1.64
CA ALA A 145 -3.87 -4.40 -0.69
C ALA A 145 -3.26 -5.73 -1.19
N SER A 146 -3.49 -6.10 -2.44
CA SER A 146 -2.91 -7.32 -3.01
C SER A 146 -1.39 -7.22 -3.10
N TYR A 147 -0.73 -8.33 -2.79
CA TYR A 147 0.71 -8.44 -2.95
C TYR A 147 1.12 -9.89 -3.27
N PHE A 148 2.31 -10.02 -3.82
CA PHE A 148 3.06 -11.26 -3.94
C PHE A 148 4.45 -11.03 -3.37
N ASN A 149 4.86 -11.83 -2.38
CA ASN A 149 6.09 -11.68 -1.64
C ASN A 149 7.00 -12.88 -1.82
N PHE A 150 8.26 -12.64 -2.16
CA PHE A 150 9.32 -13.64 -2.05
C PHE A 150 9.90 -13.56 -0.65
N GLN A 151 9.38 -14.43 0.22
CA GLN A 151 9.63 -14.40 1.65
C GLN A 151 11.06 -14.84 1.97
N SER A 152 11.45 -16.01 1.48
CA SER A 152 12.78 -16.55 1.79
C SER A 152 13.28 -17.55 0.76
N PHE A 153 14.60 -17.71 0.74
CA PHE A 153 15.26 -18.86 0.12
C PHE A 153 16.33 -19.42 1.04
N THR A 154 16.62 -20.70 0.88
CA THR A 154 17.81 -21.34 1.41
C THR A 154 18.36 -22.27 0.33
N VAL A 155 19.64 -22.13 0.00
CA VAL A 155 20.35 -22.99 -0.95
C VAL A 155 21.55 -23.56 -0.21
N GLY A 156 21.71 -24.86 -0.26
CA GLY A 156 22.81 -25.54 0.42
C GLY A 156 23.44 -26.63 -0.43
N TYR A 157 24.64 -27.00 -0.06
CA TYR A 157 25.33 -28.16 -0.60
C TYR A 157 25.91 -29.01 0.55
N THR A 158 25.52 -30.27 0.56
CA THR A 158 26.04 -31.27 1.49
C THR A 158 27.11 -32.11 0.79
N PHE A 159 28.30 -32.05 1.27
CA PHE A 159 29.42 -32.79 0.71
C PHE A 159 29.22 -34.29 0.91
N PRO A 160 29.75 -35.12 -0.01
CA PRO A 160 29.77 -36.58 0.15
C PRO A 160 30.43 -37.00 1.47
N LYS A 161 29.92 -38.07 2.04
CA LYS A 161 30.52 -38.67 3.25
C LYS A 161 31.98 -39.00 3.01
N ASN A 162 32.80 -38.87 4.07
CA ASN A 162 34.23 -39.18 4.08
C ASN A 162 35.13 -38.21 3.27
N LEU A 163 34.65 -37.03 2.95
CA LEU A 163 35.48 -35.99 2.30
C LEU A 163 36.62 -35.55 3.24
N ILE A 164 36.34 -35.43 4.53
CA ILE A 164 37.31 -35.07 5.57
C ILE A 164 37.12 -36.06 6.73
N PRO A 165 38.18 -36.80 7.14
CA PRO A 165 38.15 -37.60 8.36
C PRO A 165 37.74 -36.71 9.54
N TYR A 166 36.99 -37.22 10.48
CA TYR A 166 36.43 -36.56 11.66
C TYR A 166 35.04 -35.90 11.47
N PHE A 167 34.56 -35.66 10.25
CA PHE A 167 33.22 -35.11 10.03
C PHE A 167 32.32 -36.13 9.35
N SER A 168 31.18 -36.40 9.96
CA SER A 168 30.15 -37.27 9.37
C SER A 168 29.32 -36.55 8.32
N LYS A 169 29.23 -35.22 8.42
CA LYS A 169 28.52 -34.36 7.46
C LYS A 169 29.09 -32.97 7.47
N ILE A 170 29.30 -32.42 6.27
CA ILE A 170 29.70 -31.06 6.04
C ILE A 170 28.65 -30.46 5.09
N ARG A 171 28.01 -29.34 5.47
CA ARG A 171 27.08 -28.61 4.62
C ARG A 171 27.42 -27.14 4.65
N ILE A 172 27.49 -26.54 3.49
CA ILE A 172 27.55 -25.07 3.31
C ILE A 172 26.18 -24.60 2.81
N TYR A 173 25.74 -23.43 3.26
CA TYR A 173 24.46 -22.89 2.82
C TYR A 173 24.48 -21.38 2.76
N CYS A 174 23.60 -20.85 1.94
CA CYS A 174 23.24 -19.44 1.87
C CYS A 174 21.73 -19.33 2.03
N SER A 175 21.28 -18.37 2.81
CA SER A 175 19.85 -18.08 2.99
C SER A 175 19.59 -16.60 2.87
N GLY A 176 18.38 -16.27 2.46
CA GLY A 176 17.91 -14.90 2.39
C GLY A 176 16.46 -14.79 2.84
N GLU A 177 16.15 -13.66 3.46
CA GLU A 177 14.81 -13.32 3.96
C GLU A 177 14.39 -11.93 3.48
N ASN A 178 13.09 -11.71 3.34
CA ASN A 178 12.51 -10.45 2.87
C ASN A 178 13.12 -9.97 1.55
N LEU A 179 13.17 -10.86 0.56
CA LEU A 179 13.92 -10.63 -0.68
C LEU A 179 13.27 -9.56 -1.55
N GLY A 180 11.95 -9.50 -1.54
CA GLY A 180 11.21 -8.49 -2.25
C GLY A 180 9.75 -8.84 -2.41
N PHE A 181 8.97 -7.84 -2.75
CA PHE A 181 7.54 -8.02 -2.99
C PHE A 181 7.05 -7.12 -4.12
N ILE A 182 5.91 -7.48 -4.69
CA ILE A 182 5.17 -6.71 -5.68
C ILE A 182 3.83 -6.33 -5.05
N SER A 183 3.46 -5.07 -5.11
CA SER A 183 2.19 -4.54 -4.64
C SER A 183 1.58 -3.58 -5.65
N ALA A 184 0.40 -3.05 -5.38
CA ALA A 184 -0.33 -2.16 -6.28
C ALA A 184 0.44 -0.89 -6.64
N ARG A 185 1.32 -0.41 -5.76
CA ARG A 185 2.11 0.80 -5.97
C ARG A 185 3.52 0.63 -5.41
N LYS A 186 4.52 1.12 -6.15
CA LYS A 186 5.92 1.13 -5.67
C LYS A 186 6.03 1.96 -4.39
N GLY A 187 6.61 1.38 -3.35
CA GLY A 187 6.75 2.00 -2.03
C GLY A 187 5.59 1.74 -1.06
N LEU A 188 4.52 1.09 -1.52
CA LEU A 188 3.45 0.60 -0.66
C LEU A 188 3.78 -0.81 -0.18
N ASP A 189 3.83 -1.00 1.13
CA ASP A 189 3.96 -2.32 1.75
C ASP A 189 2.69 -2.65 2.55
N PRO A 190 1.75 -3.42 1.98
CA PRO A 190 0.48 -3.74 2.63
C PRO A 190 0.59 -4.91 3.61
N ARG A 191 1.73 -5.60 3.70
CA ARG A 191 1.90 -6.84 4.48
C ARG A 191 1.71 -6.65 5.98
N TYR A 192 1.92 -5.43 6.48
CA TYR A 192 1.88 -5.10 7.91
C TYR A 192 0.75 -4.14 8.29
N SER A 193 -0.25 -4.03 7.45
CA SER A 193 -1.39 -3.12 7.63
C SER A 193 -2.63 -3.88 8.09
N TYR A 194 -2.56 -4.47 9.29
CA TYR A 194 -3.65 -5.30 9.83
C TYR A 194 -4.94 -4.52 10.11
N ASP A 195 -4.83 -3.22 10.35
CA ASP A 195 -5.95 -2.29 10.56
C ASP A 195 -6.47 -1.67 9.25
N GLY A 196 -5.89 -2.06 8.12
CA GLY A 196 -6.21 -1.49 6.81
C GLY A 196 -5.60 -0.12 6.55
N VAL A 197 -4.64 0.32 7.36
CA VAL A 197 -3.91 1.59 7.21
C VAL A 197 -2.41 1.34 7.18
N THR A 198 -1.69 1.98 6.26
CA THR A 198 -0.23 1.89 6.25
C THR A 198 0.37 2.75 7.37
N GLY A 199 0.97 2.10 8.35
CA GLY A 199 1.68 2.80 9.43
C GLY A 199 2.97 3.48 8.95
N THR A 200 3.58 4.25 9.86
CA THR A 200 4.89 4.92 9.65
C THR A 200 6.08 4.01 9.93
N SER A 201 5.85 2.74 10.24
CA SER A 201 6.91 1.76 10.52
C SER A 201 7.80 1.50 9.30
N TYR A 202 9.05 1.16 9.57
CA TYR A 202 9.97 0.71 8.52
C TYR A 202 9.52 -0.64 7.96
N SER A 203 9.65 -0.80 6.64
CA SER A 203 9.53 -2.12 6.04
C SER A 203 10.68 -3.01 6.53
N PRO A 204 10.44 -4.33 6.71
CA PRO A 204 11.48 -5.27 7.10
C PRO A 204 12.67 -5.22 6.16
N THR A 205 13.85 -5.29 6.74
CA THR A 205 15.10 -5.30 5.98
C THR A 205 15.31 -6.64 5.27
N ARG A 206 15.95 -6.58 4.11
CA ARG A 206 16.45 -7.78 3.45
C ARG A 206 17.67 -8.30 4.20
N ASN A 207 17.63 -9.58 4.57
CA ASN A 207 18.74 -10.26 5.20
C ASN A 207 19.30 -11.34 4.26
N ILE A 208 20.61 -11.38 4.13
CA ILE A 208 21.31 -12.47 3.43
C ILE A 208 22.38 -12.99 4.38
N SER A 209 22.38 -14.28 4.61
CA SER A 209 23.32 -14.95 5.50
C SER A 209 23.91 -16.19 4.84
N GLY A 210 25.09 -16.57 5.28
CA GLY A 210 25.75 -17.79 4.89
C GLY A 210 26.32 -18.52 6.10
N GLY A 211 26.38 -19.84 6.02
CA GLY A 211 26.91 -20.63 7.12
C GLY A 211 27.47 -21.96 6.69
N ILE A 212 28.21 -22.57 7.61
CA ILE A 212 28.76 -23.91 7.50
C ILE A 212 28.23 -24.73 8.67
N GLN A 213 27.69 -25.89 8.38
CA GLN A 213 27.22 -26.85 9.35
C GLN A 213 28.15 -28.05 9.33
N LEU A 214 28.75 -28.36 10.47
CA LEU A 214 29.66 -29.50 10.67
C LEU A 214 28.99 -30.46 11.65
N THR A 215 28.98 -31.76 11.33
CA THR A 215 28.51 -32.83 12.19
C THR A 215 29.67 -33.82 12.38
N PHE A 216 30.00 -34.12 13.61
CA PHE A 216 31.06 -35.02 14.01
C PHE A 216 30.55 -36.45 14.14
#